data_1fe11b9a63d40b60604b4aa6a5e6a8a4
#
_entry.id   1fe11b9a63d40b60604b4aa6a5e6a8a4
#
_cell.length_a   1.000
_cell.length_b   1.000
_cell.length_c   1.000
_cell.angle_alpha   90.00
_cell.angle_beta   90.00
_cell.angle_gamma   90.00
#
_symmetry.space_group_name_H-M   'P 1'
#
loop_
_entity.id
_entity.type
_entity.pdbx_description
1 polymer ?
#
loop_
_entity_poly.entity_id
_entity_poly.type
_entity_poly.pdbx_seq_one_letter_code
_entity_poly.pdbx_strand_id
1 'polypeptide(L)'
;ASLCSGYKTHVMTAHTHVVWNNDFSASDGVVHHNSGAICGTWWWTGYYVPELNLCKDGSPAGYYVYQMNGADVKWRFKPTGRDFNYAFRTYDRNKIVMTAANFAPKASSSHASSFESSASSWKSSSKDNYVYINVFDYDKSWKIEVTENGKSLTPELVSIKDPLHLVTYEAMRYNDGWAPTSDFKARTVASHIFRVKASAANTALEIKV
;
A
#
# COMPACT_ATOMS: atom_id res chain seq x y z
N ALA A 1 2.18 -6.43 -27.24
CA ALA A 1 3.60 -6.06 -27.42
C ALA A 1 3.97 -5.96 -28.91
N SER A 2 3.67 -6.97 -29.77
CA SER A 2 4.10 -6.94 -31.16
C SER A 2 3.59 -5.74 -32.00
N LEU A 3 2.36 -5.27 -31.73
CA LEU A 3 1.79 -4.11 -32.39
C LEU A 3 2.44 -2.77 -32.01
N CYS A 4 3.15 -2.73 -30.89
CA CYS A 4 3.82 -1.55 -30.36
C CYS A 4 5.34 -1.62 -30.56
N SER A 5 5.85 -2.61 -31.30
CA SER A 5 7.28 -2.78 -31.54
C SER A 5 7.87 -1.53 -32.23
N GLY A 6 8.96 -1.02 -31.66
CA GLY A 6 9.61 0.20 -32.13
C GLY A 6 9.07 1.51 -31.50
N TYR A 7 8.06 1.43 -30.65
CA TYR A 7 7.53 2.58 -29.91
C TYR A 7 7.80 2.45 -28.41
N LYS A 8 8.06 3.58 -27.75
CA LYS A 8 8.03 3.67 -26.28
C LYS A 8 6.55 3.74 -25.87
N THR A 9 6.03 2.65 -25.32
CA THR A 9 4.61 2.48 -25.06
C THR A 9 4.31 2.60 -23.57
N HIS A 10 3.38 3.46 -23.22
CA HIS A 10 2.79 3.55 -21.88
C HIS A 10 1.35 3.04 -21.90
N VAL A 11 1.04 2.07 -21.07
CA VAL A 11 -0.32 1.53 -20.88
C VAL A 11 -0.86 2.03 -19.55
N MET A 12 -1.97 2.72 -19.59
CA MET A 12 -2.64 3.28 -18.42
C MET A 12 -3.90 2.47 -18.14
N THR A 13 -3.98 1.85 -16.98
CA THR A 13 -5.13 1.08 -16.52
C THR A 13 -5.62 1.56 -15.17
N ALA A 14 -6.81 1.11 -14.79
CA ALA A 14 -7.45 1.41 -13.52
C ALA A 14 -8.39 0.26 -13.12
N HIS A 15 -9.45 0.53 -12.35
CA HIS A 15 -10.52 -0.40 -11.98
C HIS A 15 -10.16 -1.42 -10.89
N THR A 16 -8.89 -1.77 -10.74
CA THR A 16 -8.48 -2.76 -9.74
C THR A 16 -8.45 -2.21 -8.32
N HIS A 17 -8.51 -0.88 -8.16
CA HIS A 17 -8.40 -0.16 -6.89
C HIS A 17 -7.09 -0.47 -6.13
N VAL A 18 -6.00 -0.56 -6.88
CA VAL A 18 -4.63 -0.81 -6.42
C VAL A 18 -3.71 0.11 -7.21
N VAL A 19 -2.65 0.62 -6.60
CA VAL A 19 -1.65 1.47 -7.28
C VAL A 19 -0.40 0.64 -7.55
N TRP A 20 0.07 0.63 -8.78
CA TRP A 20 1.36 0.02 -9.12
C TRP A 20 1.88 0.46 -10.50
N ASN A 21 3.21 0.39 -10.64
CA ASN A 21 3.90 0.55 -11.91
C ASN A 21 4.69 -0.71 -12.24
N ASN A 22 4.64 -1.17 -13.47
CA ASN A 22 5.46 -2.26 -13.99
C ASN A 22 6.17 -1.81 -15.26
N ASP A 23 7.48 -1.84 -15.23
CA ASP A 23 8.31 -1.58 -16.38
C ASP A 23 8.67 -2.90 -17.07
N PHE A 24 8.08 -3.14 -18.23
CA PHE A 24 8.35 -4.25 -19.12
C PHE A 24 9.14 -3.79 -20.36
N SER A 25 9.70 -2.57 -20.34
CA SER A 25 10.36 -1.99 -21.52
C SER A 25 11.55 -2.83 -22.03
N ALA A 26 12.23 -3.55 -21.14
CA ALA A 26 13.32 -4.43 -21.50
C ALA A 26 12.88 -5.70 -22.25
N SER A 27 11.63 -6.16 -22.05
CA SER A 27 11.10 -7.39 -22.65
C SER A 27 10.16 -7.12 -23.81
N ASP A 28 9.31 -6.10 -23.74
CA ASP A 28 8.25 -5.85 -24.71
C ASP A 28 8.02 -4.37 -25.05
N GLY A 29 8.88 -3.47 -24.55
CA GLY A 29 8.81 -2.04 -24.84
C GLY A 29 7.68 -1.30 -24.11
N VAL A 30 7.07 -1.89 -23.09
CA VAL A 30 5.87 -1.36 -22.44
C VAL A 30 6.15 -0.96 -20.98
N VAL A 31 5.71 0.24 -20.60
CA VAL A 31 5.59 0.66 -19.21
C VAL A 31 4.11 0.68 -18.83
N HIS A 32 3.71 -0.09 -17.84
CA HIS A 32 2.32 -0.24 -17.44
C HIS A 32 2.05 0.43 -16.09
N HIS A 33 1.12 1.38 -16.09
CA HIS A 33 0.66 2.12 -14.92
C HIS A 33 -0.74 1.66 -14.57
N ASN A 34 -0.96 1.24 -13.33
CA ASN A 34 -2.30 0.95 -12.82
C ASN A 34 -2.66 1.98 -11.76
N SER A 35 -3.59 2.86 -12.11
CA SER A 35 -4.03 3.93 -11.22
C SER A 35 -4.92 3.38 -10.11
N GLY A 36 -4.70 3.88 -8.91
CA GLY A 36 -5.68 3.78 -7.83
C GLY A 36 -6.98 4.49 -8.18
N ALA A 37 -7.96 4.35 -7.33
CA ALA A 37 -9.26 4.98 -7.50
C ALA A 37 -9.44 6.17 -6.56
N ILE A 38 -10.10 7.25 -7.04
CA ILE A 38 -10.46 8.42 -6.22
C ILE A 38 -11.35 7.99 -5.03
N CYS A 39 -12.18 6.96 -5.22
CA CYS A 39 -13.00 6.39 -4.16
C CYS A 39 -12.26 5.40 -3.24
N GLY A 40 -10.96 5.19 -3.45
CA GLY A 40 -10.23 4.13 -2.75
C GLY A 40 -10.93 2.78 -2.91
N THR A 41 -11.24 2.09 -1.83
CA THR A 41 -12.06 0.87 -1.82
C THR A 41 -13.54 1.25 -1.77
N TRP A 42 -14.08 1.83 -2.86
CA TRP A 42 -15.50 2.24 -3.02
C TRP A 42 -16.03 3.08 -1.84
N TRP A 43 -15.21 3.99 -1.30
CA TRP A 43 -15.46 4.81 -0.10
C TRP A 43 -15.66 4.04 1.20
N TRP A 44 -15.56 2.71 1.22
CA TRP A 44 -15.82 1.91 2.41
C TRP A 44 -14.89 2.24 3.58
N THR A 45 -13.61 2.48 3.33
CA THR A 45 -12.69 2.87 4.42
C THR A 45 -13.03 4.25 4.98
N GLY A 46 -13.42 5.20 4.11
CA GLY A 46 -13.90 6.53 4.51
C GLY A 46 -15.27 6.53 5.18
N TYR A 47 -16.13 5.55 4.86
CA TYR A 47 -17.40 5.36 5.56
C TYR A 47 -17.18 5.00 7.04
N TYR A 48 -16.22 4.14 7.31
CA TYR A 48 -15.88 3.74 8.67
C TYR A 48 -14.97 4.74 9.39
N VAL A 49 -14.03 5.32 8.67
CA VAL A 49 -13.09 6.32 9.20
C VAL A 49 -13.15 7.55 8.29
N PRO A 50 -13.91 8.58 8.66
CA PRO A 50 -14.08 9.78 7.84
C PRO A 50 -12.74 10.33 7.32
N GLU A 51 -12.74 10.78 6.08
CA GLU A 51 -11.59 11.33 5.35
C GLU A 51 -10.46 10.31 5.02
N LEU A 52 -10.57 9.07 5.47
CA LEU A 52 -9.57 8.03 5.20
C LEU A 52 -10.04 7.10 4.06
N ASN A 53 -9.88 7.53 2.81
CA ASN A 53 -10.14 6.68 1.67
C ASN A 53 -8.84 6.00 1.20
N LEU A 54 -8.82 4.67 1.23
CA LEU A 54 -7.68 3.83 0.86
C LEU A 54 -8.03 2.90 -0.28
N CYS A 55 -7.08 2.68 -1.17
CA CYS A 55 -7.08 1.58 -2.13
C CYS A 55 -6.78 0.25 -1.42
N LYS A 56 -7.04 -0.88 -2.08
CA LYS A 56 -6.90 -2.23 -1.50
C LYS A 56 -5.47 -2.60 -1.10
N ASP A 57 -4.49 -1.91 -1.64
CA ASP A 57 -3.05 -2.01 -1.33
C ASP A 57 -2.60 -1.07 -0.21
N GLY A 58 -3.54 -0.33 0.38
CA GLY A 58 -3.28 0.67 1.42
C GLY A 58 -2.79 2.02 0.89
N SER A 59 -2.58 2.18 -0.40
CA SER A 59 -2.35 3.50 -0.98
C SER A 59 -3.54 4.41 -0.72
N PRO A 60 -3.35 5.73 -0.53
CA PRO A 60 -4.48 6.63 -0.42
C PRO A 60 -5.30 6.64 -1.72
N ALA A 61 -6.57 6.99 -1.61
CA ALA A 61 -7.38 7.33 -2.78
C ALA A 61 -6.70 8.45 -3.57
N GLY A 62 -6.71 8.37 -4.88
CA GLY A 62 -6.00 9.36 -5.70
C GLY A 62 -6.10 9.09 -7.19
N TYR A 63 -5.28 9.82 -7.93
CA TYR A 63 -5.23 9.75 -9.39
C TYR A 63 -3.81 10.07 -9.89
N TYR A 64 -3.52 9.69 -11.13
CA TYR A 64 -2.27 10.06 -11.79
C TYR A 64 -2.38 11.38 -12.52
N VAL A 65 -1.30 12.14 -12.50
CA VAL A 65 -1.06 13.30 -13.36
C VAL A 65 0.09 12.95 -14.31
N TYR A 66 -0.19 12.95 -15.60
CA TYR A 66 0.80 12.71 -16.65
C TYR A 66 1.19 14.02 -17.33
N GLN A 67 2.49 14.20 -17.52
CA GLN A 67 3.06 15.27 -18.34
C GLN A 67 3.72 14.66 -19.55
N MET A 68 3.30 15.07 -20.74
CA MET A 68 3.83 14.58 -22.01
C MET A 68 4.54 15.71 -22.74
N ASN A 69 5.78 15.46 -23.17
CA ASN A 69 6.57 16.34 -24.02
C ASN A 69 7.17 15.50 -25.16
N GLY A 70 6.49 15.46 -26.29
CA GLY A 70 6.82 14.54 -27.39
C GLY A 70 6.73 13.08 -26.91
N ALA A 71 7.83 12.36 -26.98
CA ALA A 71 7.94 10.96 -26.52
C ALA A 71 8.26 10.83 -25.03
N ASP A 72 8.52 11.93 -24.34
CA ASP A 72 8.80 11.89 -22.90
C ASP A 72 7.52 11.94 -22.11
N VAL A 73 7.30 10.92 -21.28
CA VAL A 73 6.16 10.80 -20.36
C VAL A 73 6.70 10.79 -18.93
N LYS A 74 6.23 11.74 -18.14
CA LYS A 74 6.44 11.81 -16.69
C LYS A 74 5.11 11.64 -16.01
N TRP A 75 5.10 11.00 -14.86
CA TRP A 75 3.87 10.82 -14.08
C TRP A 75 4.12 11.02 -12.61
N ARG A 76 3.07 11.35 -11.89
CA ARG A 76 3.04 11.44 -10.44
C ARG A 76 1.67 11.01 -9.95
N PHE A 77 1.63 10.25 -8.89
CA PHE A 77 0.41 9.96 -8.17
C PHE A 77 0.02 11.16 -7.28
N LYS A 78 -1.24 11.57 -7.36
CA LYS A 78 -1.80 12.64 -6.53
C LYS A 78 -2.79 12.05 -5.54
N PRO A 79 -2.42 11.89 -4.26
CA PRO A 79 -3.37 11.51 -3.22
C PRO A 79 -4.45 12.57 -3.05
N THR A 80 -5.71 12.16 -2.99
CA THR A 80 -6.84 13.06 -2.78
C THR A 80 -6.75 13.68 -1.39
N GLY A 81 -6.90 15.01 -1.31
CA GLY A 81 -6.84 15.75 -0.05
C GLY A 81 -5.45 15.82 0.61
N ARG A 82 -4.39 15.37 -0.07
CA ARG A 82 -3.01 15.39 0.43
C ARG A 82 -2.09 16.11 -0.54
N ASP A 83 -0.92 16.52 -0.06
CA ASP A 83 0.15 17.07 -0.90
C ASP A 83 0.73 16.00 -1.85
N PHE A 84 1.32 16.41 -2.97
CA PHE A 84 2.05 15.51 -3.87
C PHE A 84 3.22 14.79 -3.18
N ASN A 85 3.80 15.41 -2.16
CA ASN A 85 4.92 14.85 -1.41
C ASN A 85 4.49 13.79 -0.38
N TYR A 86 3.20 13.55 -0.21
CA TYR A 86 2.71 12.42 0.58
C TYR A 86 2.90 11.11 -0.20
N ALA A 87 4.14 10.63 -0.25
CA ALA A 87 4.56 9.53 -1.11
C ALA A 87 4.57 8.16 -0.42
N PHE A 88 4.54 8.11 0.92
CA PHE A 88 4.60 6.86 1.65
C PHE A 88 3.94 6.95 3.04
N ARG A 89 3.70 5.78 3.64
CA ARG A 89 3.25 5.63 5.02
C ARG A 89 4.11 4.60 5.74
N THR A 90 4.38 4.83 7.01
CA THR A 90 5.19 3.92 7.84
C THR A 90 4.36 3.24 8.91
N TYR A 91 4.82 2.03 9.30
CA TYR A 91 4.23 1.24 10.36
C TYR A 91 5.32 0.66 11.26
N ASP A 92 5.28 0.99 12.55
CA ASP A 92 6.13 0.37 13.56
C ASP A 92 5.58 -1.02 13.91
N ARG A 93 6.29 -2.07 13.49
CA ARG A 93 5.86 -3.45 13.71
C ARG A 93 5.73 -3.82 15.18
N ASN A 94 6.51 -3.21 16.04
CA ASN A 94 6.44 -3.47 17.49
C ASN A 94 5.14 -2.97 18.12
N LYS A 95 4.45 -2.02 17.49
CA LYS A 95 3.22 -1.38 18.00
C LYS A 95 1.94 -1.96 17.42
N ILE A 96 2.05 -2.90 16.48
CA ILE A 96 0.89 -3.44 15.77
C ILE A 96 0.64 -4.88 16.20
N VAL A 97 -0.53 -5.12 16.81
CA VAL A 97 -1.05 -6.45 17.16
C VAL A 97 -2.51 -6.52 16.74
N MET A 98 -2.77 -7.18 15.61
CA MET A 98 -4.10 -7.26 15.01
C MET A 98 -4.83 -8.54 15.43
N THR A 99 -5.52 -8.48 16.54
CA THR A 99 -6.45 -9.53 16.97
C THR A 99 -7.90 -9.07 16.80
N ALA A 100 -8.83 -10.00 16.70
CA ALA A 100 -10.25 -9.67 16.68
C ALA A 100 -10.67 -8.97 17.97
N ALA A 101 -10.12 -9.36 19.12
CA ALA A 101 -10.38 -8.70 20.39
C ALA A 101 -10.05 -7.19 20.36
N ASN A 102 -9.00 -6.80 19.65
CA ASN A 102 -8.58 -5.39 19.58
C ASN A 102 -9.34 -4.58 18.53
N PHE A 103 -9.71 -5.19 17.39
CA PHE A 103 -10.21 -4.43 16.23
C PHE A 103 -11.63 -4.81 15.78
N ALA A 104 -12.12 -5.98 16.18
CA ALA A 104 -13.46 -6.47 15.86
C ALA A 104 -14.11 -7.17 17.07
N PRO A 105 -14.20 -6.53 18.26
CA PRO A 105 -14.62 -7.18 19.51
C PRO A 105 -16.07 -7.68 19.50
N LYS A 106 -16.91 -7.21 18.59
CA LYS A 106 -18.31 -7.66 18.43
C LYS A 106 -18.47 -8.75 17.37
N ALA A 107 -17.37 -9.12 16.67
CA ALA A 107 -17.44 -10.13 15.64
C ALA A 107 -17.82 -11.51 16.23
N SER A 108 -18.61 -12.27 15.48
CA SER A 108 -18.86 -13.69 15.81
C SER A 108 -17.53 -14.47 15.80
N SER A 109 -17.49 -15.65 16.43
CA SER A 109 -16.28 -16.47 16.47
C SER A 109 -15.73 -16.81 15.07
N SER A 110 -16.61 -17.05 14.09
CA SER A 110 -16.21 -17.31 12.70
C SER A 110 -15.64 -16.07 12.02
N HIS A 111 -16.25 -14.90 12.26
CA HIS A 111 -15.74 -13.61 11.74
C HIS A 111 -14.43 -13.21 12.39
N ALA A 112 -14.29 -13.40 13.70
CA ALA A 112 -13.03 -13.18 14.44
C ALA A 112 -11.89 -14.02 13.83
N SER A 113 -12.10 -15.33 13.63
CA SER A 113 -11.14 -16.22 13.00
C SER A 113 -10.79 -15.79 11.56
N SER A 114 -11.80 -15.35 10.79
CA SER A 114 -11.60 -14.89 9.42
C SER A 114 -10.76 -13.61 9.37
N PHE A 115 -11.02 -12.65 10.26
CA PHE A 115 -10.21 -11.43 10.37
C PHE A 115 -8.76 -11.75 10.75
N GLU A 116 -8.54 -12.57 11.78
CA GLU A 116 -7.21 -12.92 12.25
C GLU A 116 -6.41 -13.73 11.21
N SER A 117 -7.09 -14.54 10.41
CA SER A 117 -6.47 -15.20 9.24
C SER A 117 -6.04 -14.18 8.19
N SER A 118 -6.90 -13.21 7.87
CA SER A 118 -6.55 -12.14 6.91
C SER A 118 -5.41 -11.25 7.42
N ALA A 119 -5.36 -11.00 8.72
CA ALA A 119 -4.35 -10.19 9.39
C ALA A 119 -3.15 -11.00 9.93
N SER A 120 -2.92 -12.23 9.45
CA SER A 120 -1.97 -13.18 10.03
C SER A 120 -0.55 -12.64 10.21
N SER A 121 -0.06 -11.82 9.27
CA SER A 121 1.26 -11.16 9.35
C SER A 121 1.36 -10.12 10.47
N TRP A 122 0.23 -9.67 11.01
CA TRP A 122 0.14 -8.61 12.02
C TRP A 122 -0.46 -9.09 13.35
N LYS A 123 -0.86 -10.37 13.44
CA LYS A 123 -1.62 -10.93 14.56
C LYS A 123 -0.81 -11.00 15.86
N SER A 124 0.44 -11.40 15.81
CA SER A 124 1.30 -11.56 16.98
C SER A 124 2.08 -10.28 17.31
N SER A 125 2.42 -10.10 18.59
CA SER A 125 3.39 -9.09 18.98
C SER A 125 4.75 -9.36 18.34
N SER A 126 5.49 -8.31 18.07
CA SER A 126 6.87 -8.39 17.58
C SER A 126 7.75 -7.46 18.41
N LYS A 127 9.01 -7.84 18.56
CA LYS A 127 10.09 -7.01 19.10
C LYS A 127 11.27 -6.96 18.14
N ASP A 128 11.00 -7.19 16.86
CA ASP A 128 12.03 -7.32 15.83
C ASP A 128 12.54 -5.97 15.33
N ASN A 129 11.93 -4.87 15.78
CA ASN A 129 12.25 -3.49 15.42
C ASN A 129 12.12 -3.22 13.91
N TYR A 130 11.24 -3.96 13.20
CA TYR A 130 10.95 -3.65 11.82
C TYR A 130 10.03 -2.45 11.70
N VAL A 131 10.36 -1.55 10.78
CA VAL A 131 9.50 -0.49 10.27
C VAL A 131 9.12 -0.87 8.85
N TYR A 132 7.82 -0.95 8.58
CA TYR A 132 7.27 -1.18 7.25
C TYR A 132 6.97 0.17 6.59
N ILE A 133 7.24 0.25 5.30
CA ILE A 133 7.10 1.46 4.49
C ILE A 133 6.26 1.10 3.28
N ASN A 134 5.02 1.57 3.22
CA ASN A 134 4.17 1.45 2.05
C ASN A 134 4.43 2.68 1.18
N VAL A 135 5.13 2.49 0.06
CA VAL A 135 5.53 3.55 -0.88
C VAL A 135 4.51 3.60 -2.00
N PHE A 136 3.69 4.65 -2.02
CA PHE A 136 2.65 4.83 -3.01
C PHE A 136 3.25 5.14 -4.38
N ASP A 137 2.72 4.53 -5.45
CA ASP A 137 3.21 4.76 -6.80
C ASP A 137 4.68 4.38 -7.04
N TYR A 138 5.23 3.47 -6.23
CA TYR A 138 6.63 3.07 -6.37
C TYR A 138 6.95 2.63 -7.80
N ASP A 139 8.04 3.16 -8.33
CA ASP A 139 8.67 2.73 -9.57
C ASP A 139 10.08 2.20 -9.30
N LYS A 140 10.52 1.19 -10.05
CA LYS A 140 11.83 0.56 -9.88
C LYS A 140 13.01 1.52 -10.08
N SER A 141 12.80 2.63 -10.77
CA SER A 141 13.81 3.68 -10.95
C SER A 141 13.96 4.57 -9.70
N TRP A 142 13.02 4.49 -8.75
CA TRP A 142 13.08 5.30 -7.54
C TRP A 142 14.06 4.71 -6.53
N LYS A 143 14.70 5.60 -5.80
CA LYS A 143 15.60 5.25 -4.71
C LYS A 143 14.88 5.48 -3.38
N ILE A 144 14.81 4.43 -2.56
CA ILE A 144 14.34 4.53 -1.19
C ILE A 144 15.56 4.59 -0.29
N GLU A 145 15.79 5.72 0.34
CA GLU A 145 16.89 5.92 1.29
C GLU A 145 16.34 5.90 2.71
N VAL A 146 16.93 5.05 3.55
CA VAL A 146 16.61 5.00 4.98
C VAL A 146 17.90 5.11 5.75
N THR A 147 17.93 6.04 6.71
CA THR A 147 19.07 6.19 7.61
C THR A 147 18.66 6.17 9.08
N GLU A 148 19.53 5.62 9.89
CA GLU A 148 19.46 5.61 11.35
C GLU A 148 20.73 6.22 11.91
N ASN A 149 20.64 7.36 12.61
CA ASN A 149 21.80 8.07 13.13
C ASN A 149 22.91 8.28 12.07
N GLY A 150 22.53 8.63 10.84
CA GLY A 150 23.42 8.84 9.71
C GLY A 150 23.97 7.56 9.04
N LYS A 151 23.62 6.36 9.53
CA LYS A 151 23.98 5.09 8.89
C LYS A 151 22.87 4.63 7.96
N SER A 152 23.21 4.25 6.75
CA SER A 152 22.23 3.71 5.77
C SER A 152 21.74 2.34 6.20
N LEU A 153 20.44 2.13 6.08
CA LEU A 153 19.77 0.86 6.19
C LEU A 153 19.26 0.42 4.82
N THR A 154 19.26 -0.87 4.54
CA THR A 154 18.79 -1.42 3.25
C THR A 154 17.31 -1.79 3.35
N PRO A 155 16.41 -1.14 2.60
CA PRO A 155 15.01 -1.55 2.52
C PRO A 155 14.88 -2.89 1.81
N GLU A 156 14.06 -3.78 2.38
CA GLU A 156 13.72 -5.09 1.84
C GLU A 156 12.28 -5.08 1.35
N LEU A 157 12.05 -5.42 0.07
CA LEU A 157 10.69 -5.57 -0.48
C LEU A 157 10.02 -6.80 0.14
N VAL A 158 8.77 -6.64 0.57
CA VAL A 158 8.01 -7.72 1.22
C VAL A 158 6.64 -7.89 0.59
N SER A 159 6.09 -9.09 0.74
CA SER A 159 4.75 -9.42 0.25
C SER A 159 3.78 -9.50 1.43
N ILE A 160 2.96 -8.46 1.63
CA ILE A 160 2.12 -8.32 2.82
C ILE A 160 0.87 -7.50 2.51
N LYS A 161 -0.18 -7.66 3.31
CA LYS A 161 -1.35 -6.78 3.29
C LYS A 161 -1.10 -5.53 4.12
N ASP A 162 -1.60 -4.39 3.64
CA ASP A 162 -1.53 -3.13 4.37
C ASP A 162 -2.37 -3.19 5.66
N PRO A 163 -1.78 -2.87 6.82
CA PRO A 163 -2.47 -2.97 8.10
C PRO A 163 -3.59 -1.94 8.27
N LEU A 164 -3.44 -0.75 7.71
CA LEU A 164 -4.46 0.29 7.84
C LEU A 164 -5.72 -0.08 7.07
N HIS A 165 -5.60 -0.66 5.87
CA HIS A 165 -6.75 -1.16 5.12
C HIS A 165 -7.46 -2.30 5.87
N LEU A 166 -6.70 -3.23 6.45
CA LEU A 166 -7.26 -4.33 7.23
C LEU A 166 -8.15 -3.83 8.38
N VAL A 167 -7.71 -2.84 9.16
CA VAL A 167 -8.49 -2.34 10.29
C VAL A 167 -9.63 -1.43 9.87
N THR A 168 -9.46 -0.61 8.84
CA THR A 168 -10.46 0.39 8.44
C THR A 168 -11.58 -0.19 7.57
N TYR A 169 -11.40 -1.39 7.03
CA TYR A 169 -12.44 -2.08 6.27
C TYR A 169 -12.78 -3.46 6.83
N GLU A 170 -11.83 -4.42 6.82
CA GLU A 170 -12.16 -5.82 7.15
C GLU A 170 -12.59 -5.96 8.61
N ALA A 171 -11.83 -5.39 9.55
CA ALA A 171 -12.18 -5.43 10.96
C ALA A 171 -13.53 -4.78 11.23
N MET A 172 -13.78 -3.61 10.64
CA MET A 172 -15.02 -2.87 10.82
C MET A 172 -16.24 -3.65 10.29
N ARG A 173 -16.11 -4.27 9.10
CA ARG A 173 -17.18 -5.09 8.53
C ARG A 173 -17.51 -6.29 9.41
N TYR A 174 -16.50 -7.00 9.88
CA TYR A 174 -16.70 -8.14 10.79
C TYR A 174 -17.29 -7.71 12.13
N ASN A 175 -16.87 -6.55 12.64
CA ASN A 175 -17.39 -5.99 13.89
C ASN A 175 -18.87 -5.61 13.78
N ASP A 176 -19.32 -5.20 12.60
CA ASP A 176 -20.73 -4.91 12.30
C ASP A 176 -21.57 -6.17 11.98
N GLY A 177 -20.97 -7.36 12.07
CA GLY A 177 -21.64 -8.62 11.81
C GLY A 177 -21.68 -9.04 10.35
N TRP A 178 -20.94 -8.37 9.45
CA TRP A 178 -20.93 -8.65 8.02
C TRP A 178 -19.57 -9.18 7.56
N ALA A 179 -19.57 -10.20 6.72
CA ALA A 179 -18.36 -10.60 6.04
C ALA A 179 -17.95 -9.53 5.00
N PRO A 180 -16.67 -9.13 4.94
CA PRO A 180 -16.18 -8.28 3.86
C PRO A 180 -16.37 -8.94 2.50
N THR A 181 -16.83 -8.19 1.52
CA THR A 181 -16.91 -8.64 0.12
C THR A 181 -15.48 -8.88 -0.41
N SER A 182 -15.27 -9.99 -1.10
CA SER A 182 -13.95 -10.40 -1.63
C SER A 182 -13.26 -9.30 -2.43
N ASP A 183 -14.03 -8.59 -3.25
CA ASP A 183 -13.52 -7.54 -4.13
C ASP A 183 -12.99 -6.31 -3.38
N PHE A 184 -13.40 -6.14 -2.12
CA PHE A 184 -13.04 -4.97 -1.30
C PHE A 184 -11.98 -5.29 -0.25
N LYS A 185 -11.63 -6.57 -0.04
CA LYS A 185 -10.60 -6.96 0.92
C LYS A 185 -9.23 -6.40 0.58
N ALA A 186 -8.42 -6.22 1.63
CA ALA A 186 -7.01 -5.89 1.48
C ALA A 186 -6.31 -6.87 0.54
N ARG A 187 -5.60 -6.34 -0.44
CA ARG A 187 -4.79 -7.14 -1.36
C ARG A 187 -3.39 -7.35 -0.78
N THR A 188 -2.83 -8.54 -0.96
CA THR A 188 -1.42 -8.76 -0.70
C THR A 188 -0.61 -7.98 -1.73
N VAL A 189 0.29 -7.13 -1.24
CA VAL A 189 1.14 -6.25 -2.04
C VAL A 189 2.55 -6.80 -2.02
N ALA A 190 3.11 -7.03 -3.19
CA ALA A 190 4.47 -7.52 -3.38
C ALA A 190 5.34 -6.55 -4.22
N SER A 191 4.82 -5.35 -4.51
CA SER A 191 5.45 -4.42 -5.46
C SER A 191 5.97 -3.14 -4.82
N HIS A 192 5.46 -2.72 -3.67
CA HIS A 192 5.76 -1.40 -3.12
C HIS A 192 5.69 -1.28 -1.58
N ILE A 193 5.60 -2.40 -0.86
CA ILE A 193 5.78 -2.39 0.59
C ILE A 193 7.17 -2.91 0.92
N PHE A 194 7.91 -2.10 1.65
CA PHE A 194 9.26 -2.39 2.10
C PHE A 194 9.31 -2.50 3.61
N ARG A 195 10.37 -3.12 4.13
CA ARG A 195 10.69 -3.06 5.56
C ARG A 195 12.16 -2.79 5.78
N VAL A 196 12.47 -2.16 6.89
CA VAL A 196 13.83 -1.99 7.39
C VAL A 196 13.90 -2.40 8.85
N LYS A 197 15.04 -2.89 9.29
CA LYS A 197 15.25 -3.24 10.69
C LYS A 197 16.01 -2.12 11.39
N ALA A 198 15.37 -1.45 12.37
CA ALA A 198 16.03 -0.49 13.25
C ALA A 198 16.88 -1.21 14.29
N SER A 199 17.90 -0.55 14.83
CA SER A 199 18.79 -1.10 15.86
C SER A 199 18.08 -1.32 17.19
N ALA A 200 17.10 -0.49 17.52
CA ALA A 200 16.31 -0.58 18.75
C ALA A 200 14.89 -0.05 18.56
N ALA A 201 14.00 -0.39 19.49
CA ALA A 201 12.65 0.19 19.54
C ALA A 201 12.76 1.72 19.81
N ASN A 202 11.85 2.47 19.19
CA ASN A 202 11.77 3.94 19.31
C ASN A 202 12.98 4.71 18.73
N THR A 203 13.84 4.09 17.93
CA THR A 203 14.88 4.80 17.19
C THR A 203 14.25 5.61 16.07
N ALA A 204 14.72 6.85 15.87
CA ALA A 204 14.29 7.69 14.77
C ALA A 204 14.94 7.22 13.46
N LEU A 205 14.13 7.05 12.42
CA LEU A 205 14.58 6.79 11.06
C LEU A 205 14.28 8.01 10.18
N GLU A 206 15.22 8.39 9.34
CA GLU A 206 15.00 9.33 8.25
C GLU A 206 14.74 8.53 6.98
N ILE A 207 13.62 8.83 6.31
CA ILE A 207 13.18 8.11 5.09
C ILE A 207 12.98 9.12 3.98
N LYS A 208 13.60 8.85 2.83
CA LYS A 208 13.43 9.62 1.60
C LYS A 208 13.08 8.68 0.45
N VAL A 209 12.14 9.12 -0.38
CA VAL A 209 11.68 8.42 -1.57
C VAL A 209 11.73 9.35 -2.77
#